data_e70faf7eb1b3d4297147616c2d5c3396
#
_entry.id   e70faf7eb1b3d4297147616c2d5c3396
#
_cell.length_a   1.000
_cell.length_b   1.000
_cell.length_c   1.000
_cell.angle_alpha   90.00
_cell.angle_beta   90.00
_cell.angle_gamma   90.00
#
_symmetry.space_group_name_H-M   'P 1'
#
loop_
_entity.id
_entity.type
_entity.pdbx_description
1 polymer ?
#
loop_
_entity_poly.entity_id
_entity_poly.type
_entity_poly.pdbx_seq_one_letter_code
_entity_poly.pdbx_strand_id
1 'polypeptide(L)'
;MAPKPIIANISADICSHETLQVTPTNGSNIVPANTEYTWTILTDNNSITGQAGQNVAQSSISQHLINTTSSVQTITYTVTPNAGSCSGSSFVLLVTVYPV
;
A
#
# COMPACT_ATOMS: atom_id res chain seq x y z
N MET A 1 25.30 -10.44 3.54
CA MET A 1 24.07 -10.45 2.72
C MET A 1 23.00 -9.65 3.42
N ALA A 2 22.37 -8.72 2.72
CA ALA A 2 21.30 -7.95 3.32
C ALA A 2 20.06 -8.82 3.54
N PRO A 3 19.31 -8.61 4.62
CA PRO A 3 18.07 -9.35 4.83
C PRO A 3 17.03 -8.97 3.79
N LYS A 4 16.18 -9.93 3.45
CA LYS A 4 15.02 -9.71 2.62
C LYS A 4 13.90 -9.12 3.44
N PRO A 5 13.15 -8.14 2.93
CA PRO A 5 11.93 -7.72 3.63
C PRO A 5 10.89 -8.84 3.62
N ILE A 6 10.23 -9.01 4.76
CA ILE A 6 9.13 -9.97 4.91
C ILE A 6 8.00 -9.22 5.60
N ILE A 7 6.91 -8.98 4.89
CA ILE A 7 5.81 -8.14 5.36
C ILE A 7 4.51 -8.90 5.14
N ALA A 8 3.72 -9.03 6.20
CA ALA A 8 2.40 -9.64 6.12
C ALA A 8 1.41 -8.70 5.46
N ASN A 9 0.29 -9.23 4.99
CA ASN A 9 -0.79 -8.43 4.41
C ASN A 9 -1.26 -7.38 5.42
N ILE A 10 -1.59 -6.20 4.90
CA ILE A 10 -1.97 -5.04 5.69
C ILE A 10 -3.38 -4.60 5.31
N SER A 11 -4.15 -4.18 6.30
CA SER A 11 -5.45 -3.53 6.10
C SER A 11 -5.38 -2.11 6.64
N ALA A 12 -5.97 -1.16 5.92
CA ALA A 12 -6.01 0.23 6.35
C ALA A 12 -7.37 0.82 6.04
N ASP A 13 -7.80 1.78 6.86
CA ASP A 13 -9.07 2.49 6.69
C ASP A 13 -8.79 3.97 6.59
N ILE A 14 -9.43 4.65 5.66
CA ILE A 14 -9.36 6.11 5.55
C ILE A 14 -10.74 6.66 5.21
N CYS A 15 -10.94 7.95 5.48
CA CYS A 15 -12.10 8.67 4.98
C CYS A 15 -11.79 9.21 3.59
N SER A 16 -12.83 9.43 2.79
CA SER A 16 -12.69 10.05 1.49
C SER A 16 -11.98 11.41 1.62
N HIS A 17 -11.15 11.75 0.65
CA HIS A 17 -10.30 12.95 0.60
C HIS A 17 -9.10 12.91 1.53
N GLU A 18 -8.88 11.82 2.25
CA GLU A 18 -7.69 11.65 3.06
C GLU A 18 -6.56 11.00 2.25
N THR A 19 -5.33 11.23 2.69
CA THR A 19 -4.17 10.56 2.10
C THR A 19 -3.89 9.29 2.88
N LEU A 20 -3.96 8.16 2.20
CA LEU A 20 -3.48 6.90 2.74
C LEU A 20 -1.96 6.98 2.83
N GLN A 21 -1.43 6.64 3.98
CA GLN A 21 0.03 6.52 4.14
C GLN A 21 0.32 5.28 4.97
N VAL A 22 1.02 4.32 4.38
CA VAL A 22 1.37 3.06 5.03
C VAL A 22 2.88 2.90 5.00
N THR A 23 3.47 2.79 6.18
CA THR A 23 4.90 2.53 6.33
C THR A 23 5.04 1.30 7.21
N PRO A 24 5.32 0.12 6.63
CA PRO A 24 5.51 -1.08 7.43
C PRO A 24 6.67 -0.91 8.41
N THR A 25 6.53 -1.48 9.58
CA THR A 25 7.54 -1.39 10.64
C THR A 25 7.96 -2.78 11.10
N ASN A 26 9.14 -2.86 11.70
CA ASN A 26 9.59 -4.10 12.32
C ASN A 26 8.69 -4.44 13.51
N GLY A 27 8.66 -5.72 13.82
CA GLY A 27 7.83 -6.28 14.85
C GLY A 27 7.54 -7.69 14.40
N SER A 28 6.31 -7.97 13.97
CA SER A 28 6.00 -9.23 13.31
C SER A 28 6.46 -9.25 11.85
N ASN A 29 6.84 -8.09 11.30
CA ASN A 29 7.42 -7.99 9.96
C ASN A 29 8.93 -7.83 10.05
N ILE A 30 9.62 -8.11 8.94
CA ILE A 30 11.03 -7.80 8.78
C ILE A 30 11.14 -6.67 7.77
N VAL A 31 11.53 -5.48 8.23
CA VAL A 31 11.65 -4.29 7.40
C VAL A 31 13.07 -3.77 7.55
N PRO A 32 13.99 -4.19 6.68
CA PRO A 32 15.37 -3.70 6.73
C PRO A 32 15.44 -2.19 6.51
N ALA A 33 16.52 -1.57 6.98
CA ALA A 33 16.75 -0.14 6.77
C ALA A 33 16.75 0.15 5.26
N ASN A 34 16.20 1.30 4.89
CA ASN A 34 16.10 1.76 3.50
C ASN A 34 15.23 0.87 2.61
N THR A 35 14.29 0.14 3.19
CA THR A 35 13.30 -0.60 2.41
C THR A 35 12.40 0.40 1.69
N GLU A 36 12.20 0.15 0.40
CA GLU A 36 11.32 0.96 -0.44
C GLU A 36 10.27 0.07 -1.08
N TYR A 37 9.21 0.67 -1.59
CA TYR A 37 8.04 -0.06 -2.04
C TYR A 37 7.62 0.38 -3.43
N THR A 38 7.22 -0.60 -4.24
CA THR A 38 6.46 -0.35 -5.47
C THR A 38 5.14 -1.09 -5.35
N TRP A 39 4.11 -0.63 -6.07
CA TRP A 39 2.80 -1.27 -5.98
C TRP A 39 2.04 -1.19 -7.28
N THR A 40 1.14 -2.16 -7.44
CA THR A 40 0.18 -2.20 -8.54
C THR A 40 -1.20 -2.37 -7.95
N ILE A 41 -2.21 -2.01 -8.72
CA ILE A 41 -3.60 -2.20 -8.30
C ILE A 41 -3.99 -3.63 -8.62
N LEU A 42 -4.33 -4.39 -7.58
CA LEU A 42 -4.76 -5.78 -7.73
C LEU A 42 -6.24 -5.86 -8.13
N THR A 43 -7.08 -5.04 -7.49
CA THR A 43 -8.50 -4.98 -7.80
C THR A 43 -8.89 -3.53 -8.01
N ASP A 44 -9.21 -3.17 -9.25
CA ASP A 44 -9.67 -1.83 -9.59
C ASP A 44 -11.01 -1.54 -8.95
N ASN A 45 -11.21 -0.28 -8.58
CA ASN A 45 -12.51 0.19 -8.12
C ASN A 45 -12.76 1.58 -8.70
N ASN A 46 -13.59 1.64 -9.72
CA ASN A 46 -13.89 2.89 -10.43
C ASN A 46 -14.63 3.91 -9.56
N SER A 47 -15.14 3.48 -8.42
CA SER A 47 -15.80 4.37 -7.45
C SER A 47 -14.80 5.15 -6.61
N ILE A 48 -13.53 4.80 -6.68
CA ILE A 48 -12.47 5.47 -5.93
C ILE A 48 -11.55 6.16 -6.92
N THR A 49 -11.38 7.48 -6.79
CA THR A 49 -10.43 8.24 -7.61
C THR A 49 -9.12 8.42 -6.85
N GLY A 50 -8.05 8.68 -7.57
CA GLY A 50 -6.71 8.87 -7.01
C GLY A 50 -5.91 7.58 -6.85
N GLN A 51 -6.50 6.44 -7.15
CA GLN A 51 -5.80 5.16 -7.11
C GLN A 51 -4.82 5.08 -8.30
N ALA A 52 -3.62 4.62 -8.03
CA ALA A 52 -2.61 4.45 -9.07
C ALA A 52 -1.54 3.49 -8.60
N GLY A 53 -1.01 2.71 -9.54
CA GLY A 53 0.19 1.94 -9.31
C GLY A 53 1.41 2.85 -9.24
N GLN A 54 2.49 2.36 -8.69
CA GLN A 54 3.75 3.11 -8.59
C GLN A 54 4.90 2.15 -8.89
N ASN A 55 5.61 2.40 -9.98
CA ASN A 55 6.75 1.58 -10.38
C ASN A 55 8.10 2.22 -10.07
N VAL A 56 8.09 3.39 -9.47
CA VAL A 56 9.29 4.03 -8.93
C VAL A 56 9.28 3.85 -7.42
N ALA A 57 10.35 3.28 -6.85
CA ALA A 57 10.40 2.91 -5.45
C ALA A 57 10.20 4.11 -4.53
N GLN A 58 9.35 3.95 -3.52
CA GLN A 58 9.00 4.98 -2.54
C GLN A 58 9.28 4.46 -1.13
N SER A 59 9.58 5.36 -0.22
CA SER A 59 9.85 4.99 1.17
C SER A 59 8.60 4.62 1.95
N SER A 60 7.43 4.97 1.45
CA SER A 60 6.14 4.58 2.04
C SER A 60 5.10 4.49 0.93
N ILE A 61 4.01 3.77 1.22
CA ILE A 61 2.88 3.67 0.30
C ILE A 61 1.97 4.86 0.60
N SER A 62 1.76 5.72 -0.40
CA SER A 62 0.97 6.94 -0.24
C SER A 62 0.02 7.11 -1.41
N GLN A 63 -1.26 7.29 -1.13
CA GLN A 63 -2.30 7.51 -2.14
C GLN A 63 -3.35 8.47 -1.56
N HIS A 64 -3.72 9.47 -2.33
CA HIS A 64 -4.82 10.36 -1.96
C HIS A 64 -6.09 9.84 -2.62
N LEU A 65 -7.00 9.27 -1.83
CA LEU A 65 -8.15 8.53 -2.35
C LEU A 65 -9.45 9.27 -2.07
N ILE A 66 -10.32 9.27 -3.07
CA ILE A 66 -11.63 9.91 -2.99
C ILE A 66 -12.69 8.87 -3.34
N ASN A 67 -13.60 8.63 -2.41
CA ASN A 67 -14.76 7.77 -2.64
C ASN A 67 -15.90 8.63 -3.16
N THR A 68 -16.28 8.40 -4.41
CA THR A 68 -17.30 9.21 -5.09
C THR A 68 -18.72 8.70 -4.85
N THR A 69 -18.89 7.66 -4.02
CA THR A 69 -20.19 7.06 -3.75
C THR A 69 -20.66 7.40 -2.35
N SER A 70 -21.88 7.00 -2.01
CA SER A 70 -22.44 7.14 -0.67
C SER A 70 -22.27 5.89 0.18
N SER A 71 -21.54 4.90 -0.31
CA SER A 71 -21.31 3.64 0.41
C SER A 71 -19.82 3.40 0.58
N VAL A 72 -19.46 2.55 1.55
CA VAL A 72 -18.07 2.16 1.80
C VAL A 72 -17.54 1.40 0.58
N GLN A 73 -16.34 1.76 0.13
CA GLN A 73 -15.67 1.10 -0.99
C GLN A 73 -14.30 0.60 -0.56
N THR A 74 -13.84 -0.44 -1.21
CA THR A 74 -12.51 -1.01 -0.93
C THR A 74 -11.68 -1.05 -2.19
N ILE A 75 -10.36 -0.95 -2.02
CA ILE A 75 -9.40 -1.13 -3.10
C ILE A 75 -8.24 -1.97 -2.58
N THR A 76 -7.67 -2.78 -3.45
CA THR A 76 -6.60 -3.71 -3.07
C THR A 76 -5.37 -3.46 -3.92
N TYR A 77 -4.23 -3.33 -3.26
CA TYR A 77 -2.93 -3.17 -3.92
C TYR A 77 -2.06 -4.39 -3.69
N THR A 78 -1.23 -4.72 -4.66
CA THR A 78 -0.12 -5.66 -4.49
C THR A 78 1.15 -4.84 -4.35
N VAL A 79 1.82 -4.96 -3.21
CA VAL A 79 2.98 -4.14 -2.87
C VAL A 79 4.22 -5.04 -2.82
N THR A 80 5.29 -4.59 -3.47
CA THR A 80 6.56 -5.31 -3.49
C THR A 80 7.60 -4.49 -2.74
N PRO A 81 8.12 -5.01 -1.60
CA PRO A 81 9.17 -4.32 -0.86
C PRO A 81 10.55 -4.67 -1.43
N ASN A 82 11.45 -3.68 -1.42
CA ASN A 82 12.82 -3.85 -1.87
C ASN A 82 13.76 -3.20 -0.86
N ALA A 83 14.76 -3.97 -0.41
CA ALA A 83 15.81 -3.45 0.47
C ALA A 83 17.11 -3.47 -0.31
N GLY A 84 17.46 -2.35 -0.94
CA GLY A 84 18.60 -2.28 -1.85
C GLY A 84 18.40 -3.21 -3.05
N SER A 85 19.28 -4.18 -3.20
CA SER A 85 19.18 -5.18 -4.29
C SER A 85 18.36 -6.40 -3.90
N CYS A 86 17.82 -6.45 -2.68
CA CYS A 86 17.06 -7.61 -2.20
C CYS A 86 15.58 -7.31 -2.25
N SER A 87 14.85 -7.98 -3.14
CA SER A 87 13.39 -7.88 -3.21
C SER A 87 12.76 -8.91 -2.27
N GLY A 88 11.77 -8.48 -1.51
CA GLY A 88 10.95 -9.39 -0.70
C GLY A 88 9.76 -9.90 -1.49
N SER A 89 9.02 -10.81 -0.88
CA SER A 89 7.76 -11.28 -1.44
C SER A 89 6.72 -10.16 -1.39
N SER A 90 5.88 -10.08 -2.41
CA SER A 90 4.79 -9.11 -2.44
C SER A 90 3.78 -9.41 -1.34
N PHE A 91 3.16 -8.37 -0.83
CA PHE A 91 2.06 -8.50 0.12
C PHE A 91 0.85 -7.71 -0.38
N VAL A 92 -0.31 -8.00 0.18
CA VAL A 92 -1.56 -7.35 -0.20
C VAL A 92 -1.88 -6.25 0.80
N LEU A 93 -2.20 -5.07 0.28
CA LEU A 93 -2.69 -3.95 1.08
C LEU A 93 -4.16 -3.73 0.73
N LEU A 94 -5.04 -3.99 1.69
CA LEU A 94 -6.47 -3.76 1.54
C LEU A 94 -6.82 -2.42 2.18
N VAL A 95 -7.42 -1.54 1.41
CA VAL A 95 -7.80 -0.20 1.87
C VAL A 95 -9.31 -0.06 1.81
N THR A 96 -9.90 0.32 2.94
CA THR A 96 -11.33 0.65 3.04
C THR A 96 -11.46 2.17 3.05
N VAL A 97 -12.24 2.72 2.12
CA VAL A 97 -12.43 4.16 1.99
C VAL A 97 -13.88 4.48 2.30
N TYR A 98 -14.08 5.21 3.40
CA TYR A 98 -15.43 5.60 3.83
C TYR A 98 -15.90 6.82 3.04
N PRO A 99 -17.18 6.90 2.71
CA PRO A 99 -17.70 8.08 2.01
C PRO A 99 -17.73 9.31 2.93
N VAL A 100 -17.70 10.45 2.32
CA VAL A 100 -17.86 11.73 3.05
C VAL A 100 -19.35 12.04 3.23
#